data_1cdfc13724ba8f99b9f9e42f8c35b4e6
#
_entry.id   1cdfc13724ba8f99b9f9e42f8c35b4e6
#
_cell.length_a   1.000
_cell.length_b   1.000
_cell.length_c   1.000
_cell.angle_alpha   90.00
_cell.angle_beta   90.00
_cell.angle_gamma   90.00
#
_symmetry.space_group_name_H-M   'P 1'
#
loop_
_entity.id
_entity.type
_entity.pdbx_description
1 polymer ?
#
loop_
_entity_poly.entity_id
_entity_poly.type
_entity_poly.pdbx_seq_one_letter_code
_entity_poly.pdbx_strand_id
1 'polypeptide(L)' 'MIAAAAGSAGADYRIRKDYGGFIEQYKLKYAAIRDRGERVIIDGVCNSACTLVLGIVPLNRICVTPRVTPPLSEANLLV' A
#
# COMPACT_ATOMS: atom_id res chain seq x y z
N MET A 1 13.27 9.46 23.45
CA MET A 1 12.97 9.44 22.76
C MET A 1 12.11 9.14 22.07
N ILE A 2 12.04 8.92 22.28
CA ILE A 2 11.22 8.68 21.81
C ILE A 2 10.72 9.01 20.77
N ALA A 3 10.96 9.67 20.68
CA ALA A 3 10.55 10.39 19.58
C ALA A 3 10.67 9.66 18.32
N ALA A 4 11.67 8.95 18.21
CA ALA A 4 11.83 8.16 17.02
C ALA A 4 10.65 7.25 16.81
N ALA A 5 10.17 6.68 17.86
CA ALA A 5 9.02 5.81 17.76
C ALA A 5 7.81 6.58 17.27
N ALA A 6 7.67 7.80 17.75
CA ALA A 6 6.55 8.60 17.32
C ALA A 6 6.62 8.87 15.82
N GLY A 7 7.79 9.15 15.32
CA GLY A 7 7.95 9.38 13.91
C GLY A 7 7.60 8.16 13.08
N SER A 8 8.06 7.00 13.51
CA SER A 8 7.75 5.78 12.79
C SER A 8 6.27 5.47 12.83
N ALA A 9 5.67 5.66 13.98
CA ALA A 9 4.28 5.31 14.14
C ALA A 9 3.37 6.12 13.25
N GLY A 10 3.78 7.32 12.90
CA GLY A 10 2.96 8.16 12.07
C GLY A 10 3.21 8.02 10.59
N ALA A 11 4.16 7.19 10.21
CA ALA A 11 4.53 7.10 8.81
C ALA A 11 3.44 6.44 7.99
N ASP A 12 3.21 7.00 6.82
CA ASP A 12 2.27 6.47 5.84
C ASP A 12 3.03 6.22 4.55
N TYR A 13 2.69 5.14 3.88
CA TYR A 13 3.22 4.87 2.57
C TYR A 13 2.16 5.26 1.54
N ARG A 14 2.44 6.30 0.77
CA ARG A 14 1.46 6.81 -0.18
C ARG A 14 1.79 6.39 -1.60
N ILE A 15 0.81 5.83 -2.28
CA ILE A 15 0.94 5.37 -3.66
C ILE A 15 0.13 6.30 -4.55
N ARG A 16 0.81 7.07 -5.39
CA ARG A 16 0.13 7.99 -6.29
C ARG A 16 0.16 7.53 -7.74
N LYS A 17 1.23 6.86 -8.14
CA LYS A 17 1.37 6.40 -9.50
C LYS A 17 2.35 5.23 -9.50
N ASP A 18 1.81 4.03 -9.62
CA ASP A 18 2.62 2.82 -9.56
C ASP A 18 2.06 1.83 -10.56
N TYR A 19 2.81 1.57 -11.60
CA TYR A 19 2.38 0.67 -12.67
C TYR A 19 2.89 -0.75 -12.48
N GLY A 20 3.56 -1.03 -11.37
CA GLY A 20 4.03 -2.36 -11.09
C GLY A 20 5.48 -2.56 -11.43
N GLY A 21 5.95 -3.78 -11.23
CA GLY A 21 7.34 -4.14 -11.46
C GLY A 21 7.55 -5.58 -11.06
N PHE A 22 8.74 -5.87 -10.56
CA PHE A 22 9.07 -7.24 -10.17
C PHE A 22 8.30 -7.65 -8.92
N ILE A 23 7.57 -8.73 -9.02
CA ILE A 23 6.69 -9.20 -7.95
C ILE A 23 7.45 -9.42 -6.65
N GLU A 24 8.63 -10.05 -6.72
CA GLU A 24 9.39 -10.34 -5.51
C GLU A 24 9.79 -9.08 -4.75
N GLN A 25 10.15 -8.04 -5.48
CA GLN A 25 10.50 -6.79 -4.83
C GLN A 25 9.29 -6.16 -4.15
N TYR A 26 8.13 -6.24 -4.77
CA TYR A 26 6.91 -5.70 -4.19
C TYR A 26 6.50 -6.49 -2.95
N LYS A 27 6.66 -7.81 -2.98
CA LYS A 27 6.35 -8.63 -1.82
C LYS A 27 7.22 -8.26 -0.63
N LEU A 28 8.52 -8.07 -0.87
CA LEU A 28 9.43 -7.68 0.20
C LEU A 28 9.10 -6.29 0.74
N LYS A 29 8.79 -5.36 -0.15
CA LYS A 29 8.45 -4.01 0.26
C LYS A 29 7.20 -3.99 1.13
N TYR A 30 6.16 -4.66 0.69
CA TYR A 30 4.90 -4.64 1.44
C TYR A 30 4.99 -5.44 2.73
N ALA A 31 5.79 -6.50 2.74
CA ALA A 31 6.01 -7.23 3.98
C ALA A 31 6.69 -6.34 5.03
N ALA A 32 7.65 -5.52 4.59
CA ALA A 32 8.31 -4.60 5.50
C ALA A 32 7.34 -3.55 6.02
N ILE A 33 6.47 -3.02 5.15
CA ILE A 33 5.47 -2.04 5.55
C ILE A 33 4.50 -2.67 6.57
N ARG A 34 4.07 -3.89 6.29
CA ARG A 34 3.19 -4.62 7.22
C ARG A 34 3.86 -4.79 8.58
N ASP A 35 5.11 -5.20 8.57
CA ASP A 35 5.82 -5.51 9.81
C ASP A 35 6.10 -4.26 10.64
N ARG A 36 6.26 -3.11 9.98
CA ARG A 36 6.46 -1.84 10.68
C ARG A 36 5.14 -1.22 11.16
N GLY A 37 4.01 -1.79 10.77
CA GLY A 37 2.72 -1.27 11.19
C GLY A 37 2.31 0.01 10.49
N GLU A 38 2.91 0.32 9.36
CA GLU A 38 2.60 1.54 8.62
C GLU A 38 1.26 1.42 7.89
N ARG A 39 0.62 2.56 7.66
CA ARG A 39 -0.56 2.60 6.82
C ARG A 39 -0.16 2.80 5.38
N VAL A 40 -1.03 2.32 4.48
CA VAL A 40 -0.85 2.52 3.06
C VAL A 40 -2.00 3.37 2.56
N ILE A 41 -1.69 4.41 1.81
CA ILE A 41 -2.71 5.29 1.23
C ILE A 41 -2.60 5.18 -0.28
N ILE A 42 -3.60 4.59 -0.91
CA ILE A 42 -3.63 4.47 -2.36
C ILE A 42 -4.37 5.69 -2.89
N ASP A 43 -3.61 6.58 -3.51
CA ASP A 43 -4.09 7.91 -3.91
C ASP A 43 -3.86 8.13 -5.39
N GLY A 44 -4.21 7.14 -6.20
CA GLY A 44 -4.03 7.23 -7.63
C GLY A 44 -3.86 5.86 -8.27
N VAL A 45 -2.98 5.77 -9.24
CA VAL A 45 -2.79 4.55 -10.01
C VAL A 45 -1.99 3.53 -9.19
N CYS A 46 -2.51 2.31 -9.12
CA CYS A 46 -1.81 1.19 -8.50
C CYS A 46 -2.17 -0.05 -9.31
N ASN A 47 -1.32 -0.41 -10.26
CA ASN A 47 -1.58 -1.49 -11.21
C ASN A 47 -0.59 -2.63 -11.04
N SER A 48 -0.98 -3.79 -11.54
CA SER A 48 -0.09 -4.95 -11.64
C SER A 48 0.48 -5.30 -10.27
N ALA A 49 1.80 -5.43 -10.14
CA ALA A 49 2.42 -5.84 -8.87
C ALA A 49 2.08 -4.90 -7.71
N CYS A 50 1.74 -3.65 -8.00
CA CYS A 50 1.34 -2.72 -6.95
C CYS A 50 0.13 -3.26 -6.17
N THR A 51 -0.79 -3.94 -6.84
CA THR A 51 -2.01 -4.43 -6.20
C THR A 51 -1.75 -5.53 -5.18
N LEU A 52 -0.54 -6.08 -5.12
CA LEU A 52 -0.20 -7.06 -4.10
C LEU A 52 -0.37 -6.50 -2.69
N VAL A 53 -0.35 -5.17 -2.56
CA VAL A 53 -0.56 -4.55 -1.25
C VAL A 53 -1.87 -5.01 -0.62
N LEU A 54 -2.88 -5.28 -1.44
CA LEU A 54 -4.20 -5.67 -0.93
C LEU A 54 -4.19 -7.05 -0.27
N GLY A 55 -3.21 -7.88 -0.60
CA GLY A 55 -3.11 -9.20 -0.02
C GLY A 55 -2.04 -9.34 1.05
N ILE A 56 -1.19 -8.34 1.19
CA ILE A 56 -0.05 -8.44 2.12
C ILE A 56 -0.25 -7.55 3.35
N VAL A 57 -0.66 -6.30 3.13
CA VAL A 57 -0.92 -5.38 4.24
C VAL A 57 -2.36 -5.55 4.70
N PRO A 58 -2.63 -5.61 6.01
CA PRO A 58 -4.00 -5.75 6.49
C PRO A 58 -4.89 -4.64 5.95
N LEU A 59 -6.09 -5.01 5.53
CA LEU A 59 -6.99 -4.06 4.88
C LEU A 59 -7.38 -2.90 5.79
N ASN A 60 -7.39 -3.11 7.11
CA ASN A 60 -7.73 -2.04 8.03
C ASN A 60 -6.62 -0.98 8.14
N ARG A 61 -5.51 -1.19 7.46
CA ARG A 61 -4.44 -0.20 7.38
C ARG A 61 -4.26 0.35 5.96
N ILE A 62 -5.18 0.02 5.06
CA ILE A 62 -5.14 0.51 3.69
C ILE A 62 -6.26 1.50 3.49
N CYS A 63 -5.90 2.72 3.07
CA CYS A 63 -6.86 3.76 2.74
C CYS A 63 -6.85 3.99 1.25
N VAL A 64 -8.02 4.16 0.66
CA VAL A 64 -8.15 4.40 -0.77
C VAL A 64 -8.85 5.73 -0.97
N THR A 65 -8.24 6.62 -1.73
CA THR A 65 -8.82 7.92 -1.98
C THR A 65 -9.65 7.90 -3.25
N PRO A 66 -10.47 8.95 -3.49
CA PRO A 66 -11.24 9.03 -4.73
C PRO A 66 -10.40 9.11 -6.00
N ARG A 67 -9.11 9.30 -5.89
CA ARG A 67 -8.23 9.39 -7.05
C ARG A 67 -7.83 8.03 -7.62
N VAL A 68 -8.18 6.96 -6.93
CA VAL A 68 -7.83 5.62 -7.39
C VAL A 68 -8.53 5.35 -8.72
N THR A 69 -7.77 4.81 -9.67
CA THR A 69 -8.30 4.54 -11.00
C THR A 69 -9.11 3.25 -11.03
N PRO A 70 -10.04 3.12 -11.99
CA PRO A 70 -10.90 1.94 -12.07
C PRO A 70 -10.22 0.59 -12.08
N PRO A 71 -9.05 0.38 -12.70
CA PRO A 71 -8.47 -0.96 -12.67
C PRO A 71 -8.29 -1.51 -11.27
N LEU A 72 -7.84 -0.67 -10.34
CA LEU A 72 -7.68 -1.14 -8.96
C LEU A 72 -9.04 -1.41 -8.32
N SER A 73 -10.00 -0.53 -8.53
CA SER A 73 -11.33 -0.71 -7.98
C SER A 73 -11.96 -1.99 -8.44
N GLU A 74 -11.83 -2.29 -9.73
CA GLU A 74 -12.40 -3.50 -10.29
C GLU A 74 -11.73 -4.74 -9.73
N ALA A 75 -10.41 -4.71 -9.62
CA ALA A 75 -9.69 -5.84 -9.06
C ALA A 75 -10.13 -6.09 -7.63
N ASN A 76 -10.35 -5.03 -6.87
CA ASN A 76 -10.78 -5.15 -5.49
C ASN A 76 -12.17 -5.78 -5.40
N LEU A 77 -13.05 -5.44 -6.33
CA LEU A 77 -14.39 -6.00 -6.34
C LEU A 77 -14.40 -7.47 -6.74
N LEU A 78 -13.49 -7.87 -7.62
CA LEU A 78 -13.43 -9.24 -8.10
C LEU A 78 -12.80 -10.19 -7.10
N VAL A 79 -12.03 -9.67 -6.20
CA VAL A 79 -11.39 -10.46 -5.18
C VAL A 79 -12.30 -10.65 -3.98
#